data_64d0e51c05a49ee5b77c2173f62bb323
#
_entry.id   64d0e51c05a49ee5b77c2173f62bb323
#
_cell.length_a   1.000
_cell.length_b   1.000
_cell.length_c   1.000
_cell.angle_alpha   90.00
_cell.angle_beta   90.00
_cell.angle_gamma   90.00
#
_symmetry.space_group_name_H-M   'P 1'
#
loop_
_entity.id
_entity.type
_entity.pdbx_description
1 polymer ?
#
loop_
_entity_poly.entity_id
_entity_poly.type
_entity_poly.pdbx_seq_one_letter_code
_entity_poly.pdbx_strand_id
1 'polypeptide(L)'
;MFFKVAILQTRAEISNIKRNIDTIICYMEEASKNGADILLLPECFVTGYELPIPYEKSISCDDEVIMKICQVAKEHNIGVVLTSFTKGKTQPQNTAFVIDKSGKILMKYSKVHTCDFADEKDVEAGTEFKVCNFDGIKIGIMICYDREYPESARMLMLKGAEIILVPNDCGSMKPRLQALSTRAYENMVGIAMANANGDNAGCSCAYSPICWDKNGICL
;
A
#
# COMPACT_ATOMS: atom_id res chain seq x y z
N MET A 1 -20.43 -9.21 6.35
CA MET A 1 -19.39 -9.76 5.45
C MET A 1 -18.06 -9.35 6.04
N PHE A 2 -17.10 -10.25 6.13
CA PHE A 2 -15.75 -9.90 6.64
C PHE A 2 -14.86 -9.58 5.44
N PHE A 3 -14.17 -8.45 5.47
CA PHE A 3 -13.17 -8.07 4.49
C PHE A 3 -11.79 -8.54 4.97
N LYS A 4 -11.15 -9.41 4.20
CA LYS A 4 -9.87 -10.03 4.58
C LYS A 4 -8.73 -9.45 3.75
N VAL A 5 -7.79 -8.78 4.42
CA VAL A 5 -6.56 -8.26 3.84
C VAL A 5 -5.42 -9.24 4.09
N ALA A 6 -4.78 -9.71 3.04
CA ALA A 6 -3.48 -10.38 3.12
C ALA A 6 -2.38 -9.31 3.12
N ILE A 7 -1.40 -9.45 3.99
CA ILE A 7 -0.30 -8.49 4.13
C ILE A 7 1.00 -9.22 3.77
N LEU A 8 1.69 -8.75 2.74
CA LEU A 8 3.00 -9.27 2.37
C LEU A 8 4.10 -8.60 3.19
N GLN A 9 4.93 -9.40 3.87
CA GLN A 9 6.12 -8.92 4.55
C GLN A 9 7.37 -9.57 3.96
N THR A 10 7.79 -9.05 2.83
CA THR A 10 9.05 -9.43 2.18
C THR A 10 9.64 -8.21 1.46
N ARG A 11 10.90 -8.31 1.06
CA ARG A 11 11.59 -7.24 0.33
C ARG A 11 11.66 -7.59 -1.15
N ALA A 12 11.40 -6.60 -1.98
CA ALA A 12 11.59 -6.70 -3.41
C ALA A 12 13.10 -6.75 -3.76
N GLU A 13 13.43 -7.45 -4.81
CA GLU A 13 14.77 -7.38 -5.40
C GLU A 13 14.92 -6.07 -6.18
N ILE A 14 15.97 -5.32 -5.87
CA ILE A 14 16.25 -4.04 -6.51
C ILE A 14 16.48 -4.23 -8.02
N SER A 15 15.79 -3.44 -8.82
CA SER A 15 15.90 -3.43 -10.29
C SER A 15 15.62 -4.79 -10.98
N ASN A 16 15.00 -5.74 -10.28
CA ASN A 16 14.63 -7.03 -10.84
C ASN A 16 13.11 -7.19 -10.97
N ILE A 17 12.53 -6.39 -11.88
CA ILE A 17 11.07 -6.35 -12.09
C ILE A 17 10.49 -7.74 -12.35
N LYS A 18 11.15 -8.55 -13.18
CA LYS A 18 10.66 -9.92 -13.50
C LYS A 18 10.51 -10.75 -12.24
N ARG A 19 11.54 -10.81 -11.40
CA ARG A 19 11.51 -11.59 -10.14
C ARG A 19 10.46 -11.08 -9.18
N ASN A 20 10.34 -9.76 -9.07
CA ASN A 20 9.34 -9.14 -8.21
C ASN A 20 7.91 -9.46 -8.66
N ILE A 21 7.64 -9.43 -9.97
CA ILE A 21 6.34 -9.83 -10.53
C ILE A 21 6.04 -11.31 -10.27
N ASP A 22 7.00 -12.20 -10.47
CA ASP A 22 6.82 -13.64 -10.20
C ASP A 22 6.50 -13.85 -8.70
N THR A 23 7.15 -13.10 -7.81
CA THR A 23 6.87 -13.09 -6.37
C THR A 23 5.46 -12.59 -6.07
N ILE A 24 5.03 -11.47 -6.67
CA ILE A 24 3.68 -10.92 -6.50
C ILE A 24 2.64 -11.95 -6.91
N ILE A 25 2.79 -12.58 -8.08
CA ILE A 25 1.85 -13.57 -8.60
C ILE A 25 1.75 -14.76 -7.64
N CYS A 26 2.86 -15.29 -7.17
CA CYS A 26 2.89 -16.38 -6.20
C CYS A 26 2.07 -16.06 -4.93
N TYR A 27 2.28 -14.88 -4.36
CA TYR A 27 1.54 -14.47 -3.16
C TYR A 27 0.09 -14.07 -3.42
N MET A 28 -0.25 -13.58 -4.61
CA MET A 28 -1.66 -13.40 -5.00
C MET A 28 -2.40 -14.74 -5.05
N GLU A 29 -1.80 -15.76 -5.65
CA GLU A 29 -2.36 -17.11 -5.66
C GLU A 29 -2.53 -17.68 -4.25
N GLU A 30 -1.52 -17.54 -3.39
CA GLU A 30 -1.56 -18.02 -2.02
C GLU A 30 -2.64 -17.28 -1.20
N ALA A 31 -2.70 -15.97 -1.29
CA ALA A 31 -3.68 -15.13 -0.60
C ALA A 31 -5.11 -15.47 -1.06
N SER A 32 -5.33 -15.67 -2.37
CA SER A 32 -6.62 -16.10 -2.92
C SER A 32 -7.04 -17.47 -2.37
N LYS A 33 -6.14 -18.47 -2.38
CA LYS A 33 -6.41 -19.81 -1.81
C LYS A 33 -6.79 -19.75 -0.33
N ASN A 34 -6.29 -18.75 0.40
CA ASN A 34 -6.63 -18.51 1.80
C ASN A 34 -7.86 -17.61 1.99
N GLY A 35 -8.55 -17.25 0.91
CA GLY A 35 -9.80 -16.48 0.91
C GLY A 35 -9.60 -15.01 1.28
N ALA A 36 -8.46 -14.42 0.95
CA ALA A 36 -8.26 -12.99 1.08
C ALA A 36 -8.99 -12.23 -0.04
N ASP A 37 -9.47 -11.04 0.27
CA ASP A 37 -10.13 -10.17 -0.69
C ASP A 37 -9.12 -9.32 -1.46
N ILE A 38 -8.05 -8.90 -0.77
CA ILE A 38 -7.00 -8.06 -1.35
C ILE A 38 -5.63 -8.40 -0.74
N LEU A 39 -4.57 -8.36 -1.56
CA LEU A 39 -3.18 -8.45 -1.13
C LEU A 39 -2.57 -7.04 -1.04
N LEU A 40 -2.02 -6.68 0.11
CA LEU A 40 -1.28 -5.45 0.33
C LEU A 40 0.23 -5.73 0.22
N LEU A 41 0.89 -5.05 -0.71
CA LEU A 41 2.33 -5.13 -0.92
C LEU A 41 3.08 -4.03 -0.16
N PRO A 42 4.37 -4.23 0.18
CA PRO A 42 5.28 -3.17 0.59
C PRO A 42 5.45 -2.06 -0.46
N GLU A 43 6.07 -0.97 -0.07
CA GLU A 43 6.35 0.20 -0.91
C GLU A 43 7.25 -0.16 -2.12
N CYS A 44 6.93 0.38 -3.30
CA CYS A 44 7.68 0.24 -4.55
C CYS A 44 8.07 -1.20 -4.93
N PHE A 45 7.23 -2.18 -4.66
CA PHE A 45 7.57 -3.60 -4.75
C PHE A 45 7.94 -4.04 -6.18
N VAL A 46 7.33 -3.46 -7.22
CA VAL A 46 7.61 -3.83 -8.62
C VAL A 46 9.05 -3.50 -9.01
N THR A 47 9.49 -2.27 -8.73
CA THR A 47 10.83 -1.78 -9.09
C THR A 47 11.90 -2.11 -8.05
N GLY A 48 11.48 -2.42 -6.82
CA GLY A 48 12.31 -2.32 -5.62
C GLY A 48 12.41 -0.87 -5.15
N TYR A 49 12.64 -0.68 -3.84
CA TYR A 49 12.85 0.63 -3.24
C TYR A 49 14.34 0.93 -3.19
N GLU A 50 14.84 1.61 -4.23
CA GLU A 50 16.22 2.08 -4.31
C GLU A 50 16.23 3.50 -4.87
N LEU A 51 16.96 4.38 -4.23
CA LEU A 51 17.09 5.79 -4.59
C LEU A 51 18.57 6.20 -4.68
N PRO A 52 18.94 7.10 -5.58
CA PRO A 52 18.04 7.73 -6.56
C PRO A 52 17.61 6.75 -7.66
N ILE A 53 16.33 6.81 -8.05
CA ILE A 53 15.84 6.05 -9.20
C ILE A 53 15.85 6.94 -10.45
N PRO A 54 16.57 6.57 -11.53
CA PRO A 54 16.49 7.29 -12.80
C PRO A 54 15.08 7.23 -13.39
N TYR A 55 14.64 8.32 -14.02
CA TYR A 55 13.30 8.41 -14.63
C TYR A 55 13.01 7.26 -15.60
N GLU A 56 14.04 6.85 -16.37
CA GLU A 56 13.94 5.77 -17.36
C GLU A 56 13.71 4.39 -16.75
N LYS A 57 14.11 4.19 -15.49
CA LYS A 57 13.89 2.94 -14.74
C LYS A 57 12.52 2.86 -14.06
N SER A 58 11.80 3.99 -14.00
CA SER A 58 10.42 3.97 -13.54
C SER A 58 9.49 3.44 -14.64
N ILE A 59 8.45 2.70 -14.25
CA ILE A 59 7.50 2.12 -15.21
C ILE A 59 6.44 3.15 -15.62
N SER A 60 5.85 3.01 -16.80
CA SER A 60 4.69 3.81 -17.19
C SER A 60 3.44 3.30 -16.46
N CYS A 61 2.41 4.16 -16.35
CA CYS A 61 1.17 3.78 -15.65
C CYS A 61 0.32 2.79 -16.46
N ASP A 62 0.60 2.62 -17.73
CA ASP A 62 0.00 1.68 -18.68
C ASP A 62 0.98 0.55 -19.07
N ASP A 63 2.01 0.34 -18.27
CA ASP A 63 3.03 -0.68 -18.49
C ASP A 63 2.41 -2.09 -18.56
N GLU A 64 2.95 -2.95 -19.41
CA GLU A 64 2.50 -4.34 -19.58
C GLU A 64 2.56 -5.14 -18.27
N VAL A 65 3.49 -4.78 -17.38
CA VAL A 65 3.61 -5.36 -16.04
C VAL A 65 2.36 -5.11 -15.21
N ILE A 66 1.80 -3.90 -15.25
CA ILE A 66 0.55 -3.57 -14.54
C ILE A 66 -0.61 -4.37 -15.14
N MET A 67 -0.69 -4.41 -16.47
CA MET A 67 -1.73 -5.16 -17.17
C MET A 67 -1.66 -6.67 -16.89
N LYS A 68 -0.45 -7.23 -16.76
CA LYS A 68 -0.25 -8.62 -16.34
C LYS A 68 -0.81 -8.86 -14.94
N ILE A 69 -0.57 -7.98 -13.99
CA ILE A 69 -1.11 -8.12 -12.62
C ILE A 69 -2.64 -7.95 -12.60
N CYS A 70 -3.20 -7.04 -13.42
CA CYS A 70 -4.65 -6.92 -13.60
C CYS A 70 -5.27 -8.25 -14.09
N GLN A 71 -4.62 -8.93 -15.03
CA GLN A 71 -5.07 -10.22 -15.52
C GLN A 71 -5.01 -11.29 -14.42
N VAL A 72 -3.92 -11.35 -13.67
CA VAL A 72 -3.76 -12.28 -12.52
C VAL A 72 -4.81 -12.02 -11.43
N ALA A 73 -5.10 -10.76 -11.13
CA ALA A 73 -6.14 -10.38 -10.17
C ALA A 73 -7.50 -10.96 -10.57
N LYS A 74 -7.85 -10.86 -11.85
CA LYS A 74 -9.08 -11.44 -12.42
C LYS A 74 -9.06 -12.97 -12.38
N GLU A 75 -7.97 -13.62 -12.78
CA GLU A 75 -7.86 -15.08 -12.84
C GLU A 75 -7.99 -15.72 -11.46
N HIS A 76 -7.40 -15.11 -10.44
CA HIS A 76 -7.42 -15.60 -9.06
C HIS A 76 -8.53 -14.97 -8.20
N ASN A 77 -9.37 -14.09 -8.76
CA ASN A 77 -10.46 -13.41 -8.06
C ASN A 77 -9.98 -12.73 -6.75
N ILE A 78 -8.85 -12.02 -6.81
CA ILE A 78 -8.23 -11.31 -5.69
C ILE A 78 -7.80 -9.91 -6.09
N GLY A 79 -8.09 -8.91 -5.26
CA GLY A 79 -7.54 -7.58 -5.47
C GLY A 79 -6.07 -7.47 -5.02
N VAL A 80 -5.41 -6.40 -5.44
CA VAL A 80 -4.05 -6.11 -5.00
C VAL A 80 -3.80 -4.61 -4.90
N VAL A 81 -3.05 -4.19 -3.88
CA VAL A 81 -2.41 -2.87 -3.83
C VAL A 81 -1.01 -3.04 -4.42
N LEU A 82 -0.90 -2.78 -5.73
CA LEU A 82 0.35 -2.87 -6.48
C LEU A 82 1.15 -1.58 -6.32
N THR A 83 2.44 -1.69 -6.03
CA THR A 83 3.31 -0.56 -5.70
C THR A 83 4.55 -0.51 -6.58
N SER A 84 4.90 0.70 -7.04
CA SER A 84 6.06 0.89 -7.92
C SER A 84 6.50 2.36 -7.95
N PHE A 85 7.75 2.60 -8.34
CA PHE A 85 8.07 3.88 -8.94
C PHE A 85 7.49 3.94 -10.36
N THR A 86 6.74 5.00 -10.63
CA THR A 86 6.13 5.25 -11.95
C THR A 86 6.62 6.57 -12.54
N LYS A 87 6.51 6.70 -13.86
CA LYS A 87 6.81 7.97 -14.55
C LYS A 87 5.80 9.04 -14.12
N GLY A 88 6.28 10.10 -13.49
CA GLY A 88 5.55 11.34 -13.25
C GLY A 88 5.65 12.29 -14.45
N LYS A 89 5.37 13.58 -14.25
CA LYS A 89 5.47 14.58 -15.31
C LYS A 89 6.93 14.88 -15.69
N THR A 90 7.77 15.01 -14.68
CA THR A 90 9.20 15.38 -14.84
C THR A 90 10.13 14.46 -14.08
N GLN A 91 9.66 13.86 -13.01
CA GLN A 91 10.43 12.98 -12.12
C GLN A 91 9.64 11.70 -11.83
N PRO A 92 10.27 10.62 -11.32
CA PRO A 92 9.56 9.44 -10.84
C PRO A 92 8.56 9.79 -9.74
N GLN A 93 7.45 9.07 -9.68
CA GLN A 93 6.49 9.11 -8.57
C GLN A 93 6.47 7.79 -7.83
N ASN A 94 6.38 7.83 -6.51
CA ASN A 94 6.10 6.67 -5.68
C ASN A 94 4.60 6.41 -5.69
N THR A 95 4.17 5.30 -6.30
CA THR A 95 2.78 5.09 -6.69
C THR A 95 2.23 3.75 -6.18
N ALA A 96 0.97 3.77 -5.76
CA ALA A 96 0.17 2.58 -5.48
C ALA A 96 -1.05 2.54 -6.41
N PHE A 97 -1.36 1.36 -6.95
CA PHE A 97 -2.57 1.06 -7.72
C PHE A 97 -3.44 0.13 -6.89
N VAL A 98 -4.71 0.49 -6.70
CA VAL A 98 -5.71 -0.43 -6.16
C VAL A 98 -6.38 -1.12 -7.35
N ILE A 99 -6.14 -2.41 -7.48
CA ILE A 99 -6.71 -3.27 -8.54
C ILE A 99 -7.74 -4.18 -7.89
N ASP A 100 -8.94 -4.25 -8.45
CA ASP A 100 -10.01 -5.09 -7.92
C ASP A 100 -9.94 -6.54 -8.43
N LYS A 101 -10.83 -7.39 -7.92
CA LYS A 101 -10.96 -8.80 -8.27
C LYS A 101 -11.33 -9.06 -9.73
N SER A 102 -11.80 -8.05 -10.45
CA SER A 102 -12.08 -8.13 -11.89
C SER A 102 -10.87 -7.75 -12.75
N GLY A 103 -9.78 -7.30 -12.13
CA GLY A 103 -8.59 -6.78 -12.77
C GLY A 103 -8.71 -5.32 -13.18
N LYS A 104 -9.71 -4.59 -12.69
CA LYS A 104 -9.88 -3.16 -12.95
C LYS A 104 -9.05 -2.33 -11.98
N ILE A 105 -8.33 -1.35 -12.49
CA ILE A 105 -7.65 -0.34 -11.66
C ILE A 105 -8.72 0.63 -11.14
N LEU A 106 -9.00 0.57 -9.85
CA LEU A 106 -9.96 1.44 -9.17
C LEU A 106 -9.37 2.79 -8.81
N MET A 107 -8.07 2.81 -8.50
CA MET A 107 -7.37 4.01 -8.06
C MET A 107 -5.89 3.94 -8.38
N LYS A 108 -5.33 5.06 -8.84
CA LYS A 108 -3.91 5.38 -8.81
C LYS A 108 -3.67 6.46 -7.76
N TYR A 109 -2.79 6.21 -6.82
CA TYR A 109 -2.36 7.14 -5.78
C TYR A 109 -0.87 7.35 -5.86
N SER A 110 -0.41 8.59 -5.93
CA SER A 110 1.01 8.96 -5.79
C SER A 110 1.23 9.57 -4.42
N LYS A 111 2.30 9.14 -3.74
CA LYS A 111 2.70 9.57 -2.39
C LYS A 111 2.71 11.10 -2.30
N VAL A 112 1.96 11.63 -1.35
CA VAL A 112 1.81 13.09 -1.17
C VAL A 112 2.98 13.66 -0.38
N HIS A 113 3.36 13.00 0.71
CA HIS A 113 4.50 13.40 1.53
C HIS A 113 5.72 12.54 1.18
N THR A 114 6.57 13.06 0.29
CA THR A 114 7.87 12.45 -0.02
C THR A 114 8.89 12.79 1.06
N CYS A 115 9.93 11.95 1.21
CA CYS A 115 11.08 12.26 2.08
C CYS A 115 12.05 13.18 1.33
N ASP A 116 11.60 14.37 0.96
CA ASP A 116 12.32 15.36 0.15
C ASP A 116 13.58 15.91 0.83
N PHE A 117 13.65 15.81 2.15
CA PHE A 117 14.83 16.14 2.97
C PHE A 117 15.90 15.03 2.97
N ALA A 118 15.60 13.86 2.36
CA ALA A 118 16.46 12.67 2.36
C ALA A 118 16.50 12.02 0.96
N ASP A 119 16.16 10.74 0.90
CA ASP A 119 16.39 9.92 -0.29
C ASP A 119 15.40 10.23 -1.44
N GLU A 120 14.19 10.73 -1.15
CA GLU A 120 13.15 11.02 -2.16
C GLU A 120 13.15 12.48 -2.66
N LYS A 121 14.25 13.21 -2.53
CA LYS A 121 14.35 14.61 -3.01
C LYS A 121 14.08 14.78 -4.52
N ASP A 122 14.35 13.74 -5.31
CA ASP A 122 14.14 13.72 -6.76
C ASP A 122 12.87 12.92 -7.15
N VAL A 123 11.97 12.67 -6.19
CA VAL A 123 10.68 12.00 -6.41
C VAL A 123 9.56 13.05 -6.46
N GLU A 124 8.78 13.04 -7.54
CA GLU A 124 7.66 13.96 -7.71
C GLU A 124 6.51 13.59 -6.78
N ALA A 125 6.14 14.51 -5.88
CA ALA A 125 5.05 14.33 -4.94
C ALA A 125 3.68 14.28 -5.63
N GLY A 126 2.76 13.49 -5.07
CA GLY A 126 1.34 13.55 -5.38
C GLY A 126 0.69 14.81 -4.82
N THR A 127 -0.52 15.11 -5.26
CA THR A 127 -1.23 16.37 -4.91
C THR A 127 -2.49 16.16 -4.09
N GLU A 128 -2.95 14.92 -3.92
CA GLU A 128 -4.22 14.64 -3.23
C GLU A 128 -4.26 13.25 -2.61
N PHE A 129 -4.94 13.13 -1.47
CA PHE A 129 -5.36 11.85 -0.90
C PHE A 129 -6.59 11.32 -1.61
N LYS A 130 -6.63 10.02 -1.88
CA LYS A 130 -7.69 9.37 -2.67
C LYS A 130 -8.33 8.21 -1.92
N VAL A 131 -9.61 8.00 -2.18
CA VAL A 131 -10.42 6.88 -1.71
C VAL A 131 -11.11 6.24 -2.90
N CYS A 132 -11.16 4.91 -2.97
CA CYS A 132 -11.94 4.17 -3.96
C CYS A 132 -12.90 3.19 -3.27
N ASN A 133 -13.88 2.72 -4.04
CA ASN A 133 -14.81 1.69 -3.58
C ASN A 133 -14.34 0.33 -4.10
N PHE A 134 -14.02 -0.58 -3.18
CA PHE A 134 -13.63 -1.95 -3.46
C PHE A 134 -14.69 -2.90 -2.86
N ASP A 135 -15.52 -3.51 -3.69
CA ASP A 135 -16.60 -4.43 -3.26
C ASP A 135 -17.51 -3.85 -2.14
N GLY A 136 -17.80 -2.55 -2.21
CA GLY A 136 -18.65 -1.86 -1.23
C GLY A 136 -17.90 -1.24 -0.06
N ILE A 137 -16.60 -1.52 0.11
CA ILE A 137 -15.75 -0.96 1.15
C ILE A 137 -14.90 0.19 0.60
N LYS A 138 -14.87 1.30 1.30
CA LYS A 138 -14.07 2.47 0.91
C LYS A 138 -12.64 2.34 1.42
N ILE A 139 -11.69 2.18 0.49
CA ILE A 139 -10.26 2.03 0.76
C ILE A 139 -9.54 3.34 0.49
N GLY A 140 -8.78 3.83 1.48
CA GLY A 140 -7.79 4.88 1.34
C GLY A 140 -6.36 4.34 1.29
N ILE A 141 -5.44 5.07 0.69
CA ILE A 141 -4.01 4.72 0.66
C ILE A 141 -3.18 5.84 1.31
N MET A 142 -2.23 5.43 2.16
CA MET A 142 -1.07 6.23 2.57
C MET A 142 0.19 5.45 2.21
N ILE A 143 1.21 6.08 1.64
CA ILE A 143 2.48 5.40 1.35
C ILE A 143 3.54 5.89 2.35
N CYS A 144 4.08 4.96 3.15
CA CYS A 144 5.22 5.14 4.03
C CYS A 144 5.18 6.48 4.81
N TYR A 145 5.92 7.51 4.38
CA TYR A 145 6.06 8.78 5.07
C TYR A 145 4.74 9.56 5.23
N ASP A 146 3.73 9.32 4.36
CA ASP A 146 2.39 9.89 4.55
C ASP A 146 1.82 9.63 5.95
N ARG A 147 2.13 8.46 6.54
CA ARG A 147 1.61 8.07 7.87
C ARG A 147 2.19 8.87 9.04
N GLU A 148 3.32 9.57 8.84
CA GLU A 148 3.90 10.40 9.90
C GLU A 148 3.01 11.61 10.21
N TYR A 149 2.19 12.04 9.23
CA TYR A 149 1.28 13.18 9.36
C TYR A 149 -0.13 12.74 9.75
N PRO A 150 -0.66 13.18 10.91
CA PRO A 150 -2.03 12.85 11.33
C PRO A 150 -3.08 13.34 10.33
N GLU A 151 -2.78 14.41 9.61
CA GLU A 151 -3.64 15.00 8.58
C GLU A 151 -3.91 14.02 7.44
N SER A 152 -2.96 13.15 7.08
CA SER A 152 -3.12 12.16 6.01
C SER A 152 -4.27 11.20 6.30
N ALA A 153 -4.27 10.58 7.47
CA ALA A 153 -5.34 9.67 7.90
C ALA A 153 -6.67 10.41 8.06
N ARG A 154 -6.63 11.64 8.62
CA ARG A 154 -7.82 12.47 8.80
C ARG A 154 -8.47 12.83 7.47
N MET A 155 -7.69 13.22 6.47
CA MET A 155 -8.19 13.54 5.13
C MET A 155 -8.83 12.33 4.45
N LEU A 156 -8.24 11.13 4.61
CA LEU A 156 -8.82 9.90 4.08
C LEU A 156 -10.14 9.56 4.77
N MET A 157 -10.21 9.68 6.09
CA MET A 157 -11.45 9.48 6.86
C MET A 157 -12.53 10.45 6.43
N LEU A 158 -12.21 11.74 6.28
CA LEU A 158 -13.18 12.76 5.82
C LEU A 158 -13.68 12.50 4.39
N LYS A 159 -12.87 11.83 3.55
CA LYS A 159 -13.28 11.35 2.23
C LYS A 159 -14.07 10.03 2.29
N GLY A 160 -14.30 9.51 3.50
CA GLY A 160 -15.11 8.34 3.78
C GLY A 160 -14.38 7.01 3.74
N ALA A 161 -13.06 6.98 3.87
CA ALA A 161 -12.32 5.72 4.00
C ALA A 161 -12.79 4.94 5.24
N GLU A 162 -13.06 3.65 5.07
CA GLU A 162 -13.39 2.69 6.14
C GLU A 162 -12.15 1.90 6.57
N ILE A 163 -11.22 1.72 5.63
CA ILE A 163 -9.90 1.13 5.85
C ILE A 163 -8.84 1.92 5.10
N ILE A 164 -7.68 2.07 5.72
CA ILE A 164 -6.49 2.68 5.10
C ILE A 164 -5.43 1.60 4.96
N LEU A 165 -4.95 1.38 3.74
CA LEU A 165 -3.88 0.44 3.44
C LEU A 165 -2.58 1.21 3.24
N VAL A 166 -1.50 0.73 3.88
CA VAL A 166 -0.23 1.44 4.00
C VAL A 166 0.91 0.59 3.45
N PRO A 167 1.25 0.72 2.16
CA PRO A 167 2.54 0.24 1.65
C PRO A 167 3.70 0.97 2.35
N ASN A 168 4.71 0.22 2.80
CA ASN A 168 5.81 0.78 3.59
C ASN A 168 7.13 0.04 3.32
N ASP A 169 8.24 0.75 3.35
CA ASP A 169 9.60 0.19 3.40
C ASP A 169 10.49 1.09 4.27
N CYS A 170 10.50 0.83 5.56
CA CYS A 170 11.41 1.53 6.46
C CYS A 170 11.71 0.74 7.74
N GLY A 171 12.77 1.14 8.42
CA GLY A 171 13.13 0.67 9.75
C GLY A 171 12.55 1.50 10.90
N SER A 172 13.04 1.26 12.12
CA SER A 172 12.67 2.01 13.34
C SER A 172 11.18 2.06 13.62
N MET A 173 10.50 0.91 13.53
CA MET A 173 9.05 0.81 13.51
C MET A 173 8.36 1.08 14.85
N LYS A 174 9.05 0.94 15.99
CA LYS A 174 8.42 1.00 17.32
C LYS A 174 7.53 2.23 17.56
N PRO A 175 7.99 3.48 17.37
CA PRO A 175 7.10 4.65 17.55
C PRO A 175 6.02 4.73 16.46
N ARG A 176 6.29 4.21 15.27
CA ARG A 176 5.38 4.24 14.12
C ARG A 176 4.19 3.32 14.28
N LEU A 177 4.38 2.16 14.94
CA LEU A 177 3.28 1.26 15.29
C LEU A 177 2.30 1.94 16.24
N GLN A 178 2.80 2.66 17.25
CA GLN A 178 1.97 3.42 18.17
C GLN A 178 1.20 4.53 17.45
N ALA A 179 1.87 5.26 16.55
CA ALA A 179 1.23 6.28 15.74
C ALA A 179 0.11 5.70 14.87
N LEU A 180 0.34 4.58 14.18
CA LEU A 180 -0.67 3.92 13.35
C LEU A 180 -1.88 3.42 14.16
N SER A 181 -1.64 2.85 15.35
CA SER A 181 -2.71 2.46 16.28
C SER A 181 -3.56 3.69 16.68
N THR A 182 -2.91 4.80 16.99
CA THR A 182 -3.60 6.06 17.30
C THR A 182 -4.41 6.58 16.10
N ARG A 183 -3.83 6.52 14.88
CA ARG A 183 -4.55 6.92 13.65
C ARG A 183 -5.80 6.09 13.40
N ALA A 184 -5.75 4.77 13.67
CA ALA A 184 -6.93 3.90 13.57
C ALA A 184 -8.01 4.36 14.55
N TYR A 185 -7.65 4.55 15.81
CA TYR A 185 -8.56 4.91 16.88
C TYR A 185 -9.18 6.30 16.69
N GLU A 186 -8.37 7.35 16.51
CA GLU A 186 -8.84 8.73 16.45
C GLU A 186 -9.68 9.04 15.19
N ASN A 187 -9.53 8.25 14.13
CA ASN A 187 -10.26 8.39 12.88
C ASN A 187 -11.38 7.37 12.72
N MET A 188 -11.52 6.42 13.64
CA MET A 188 -12.50 5.33 13.57
C MET A 188 -12.42 4.56 12.25
N VAL A 189 -11.20 4.28 11.78
CA VAL A 189 -10.93 3.53 10.52
C VAL A 189 -10.03 2.34 10.80
N GLY A 190 -10.21 1.24 10.04
CA GLY A 190 -9.24 0.16 10.03
C GLY A 190 -7.93 0.62 9.39
N ILE A 191 -6.78 0.14 9.88
CA ILE A 191 -5.48 0.38 9.23
C ILE A 191 -4.76 -0.96 9.07
N ALA A 192 -4.19 -1.20 7.89
CA ALA A 192 -3.29 -2.32 7.63
C ALA A 192 -2.03 -1.81 6.93
N MET A 193 -0.86 -2.22 7.40
CA MET A 193 0.44 -1.81 6.84
C MET A 193 1.25 -3.04 6.45
N ALA A 194 1.74 -3.04 5.21
CA ALA A 194 2.75 -3.98 4.73
C ALA A 194 4.12 -3.28 4.74
N ASN A 195 5.05 -3.80 5.53
CA ASN A 195 6.41 -3.29 5.57
C ASN A 195 7.39 -4.33 5.01
N ALA A 196 8.37 -3.89 4.24
CA ALA A 196 9.44 -4.76 3.79
C ALA A 196 10.19 -5.38 4.98
N ASN A 197 10.65 -6.64 4.86
CA ASN A 197 11.50 -7.25 5.86
C ASN A 197 12.94 -6.71 5.78
N GLY A 198 13.72 -6.88 6.84
CA GLY A 198 15.12 -6.45 6.90
C GLY A 198 15.53 -6.13 8.34
N ASP A 199 16.78 -5.72 8.51
CA ASP A 199 17.31 -5.33 9.80
C ASP A 199 16.57 -4.09 10.35
N ASN A 200 16.03 -4.22 11.56
CA ASN A 200 15.20 -3.19 12.20
C ASN A 200 13.93 -2.78 11.40
N ALA A 201 13.54 -3.54 10.38
CA ALA A 201 12.35 -3.36 9.55
C ALA A 201 11.29 -4.45 9.86
N GLY A 202 10.39 -4.77 8.92
CA GLY A 202 9.29 -5.68 9.15
C GLY A 202 8.21 -5.04 10.03
N CYS A 203 7.67 -5.79 10.99
CA CYS A 203 6.59 -5.32 11.86
C CYS A 203 5.35 -4.87 11.08
N SER A 204 5.00 -5.56 10.00
CA SER A 204 3.70 -5.36 9.35
C SER A 204 2.58 -5.56 10.37
N CYS A 205 1.55 -4.76 10.29
CA CYS A 205 0.53 -4.71 11.33
C CYS A 205 -0.86 -4.39 10.79
N ALA A 206 -1.87 -4.66 11.61
CA ALA A 206 -3.22 -4.18 11.36
C ALA A 206 -3.83 -3.73 12.69
N TYR A 207 -4.61 -2.66 12.64
CA TYR A 207 -5.29 -2.06 13.78
C TYR A 207 -6.77 -1.87 13.48
N SER A 208 -7.60 -2.31 14.43
CA SER A 208 -9.03 -2.02 14.44
C SER A 208 -9.27 -0.69 15.18
N PRO A 209 -10.24 0.12 14.76
CA PRO A 209 -10.68 1.27 15.54
C PRO A 209 -11.53 0.86 16.75
N ILE A 210 -11.98 -0.40 16.81
CA ILE A 210 -12.85 -0.90 17.87
C ILE A 210 -12.01 -1.21 19.10
N CYS A 211 -12.24 -0.45 20.17
CA CYS A 211 -11.54 -0.61 21.44
C CYS A 211 -12.35 -1.35 22.51
N TRP A 212 -13.57 -1.80 22.21
CA TRP A 212 -14.44 -2.52 23.12
C TRP A 212 -14.87 -3.86 22.49
N ASP A 213 -14.93 -4.89 23.32
CA ASP A 213 -15.57 -6.13 22.92
C ASP A 213 -17.10 -6.01 22.96
N LYS A 214 -17.80 -7.08 22.57
CA LYS A 214 -19.28 -7.13 22.59
C LYS A 214 -19.90 -6.99 23.98
N ASN A 215 -19.11 -7.11 25.05
CA ASN A 215 -19.55 -6.97 26.43
C ASN A 215 -19.20 -5.59 27.01
N GLY A 216 -18.64 -4.69 26.18
CA GLY A 216 -18.22 -3.34 26.62
C GLY A 216 -16.91 -3.34 27.39
N ILE A 217 -16.10 -4.39 27.26
CA ILE A 217 -14.77 -4.48 27.88
C ILE A 217 -13.74 -3.90 26.93
N CYS A 218 -12.90 -3.00 27.44
CA CYS A 218 -11.79 -2.41 26.68
C CYS A 218 -10.79 -3.50 26.26
N LEU A 219 -10.42 -3.52 24.96
CA LEU A 219 -9.47 -4.45 24.36
C LEU A 219 -8.03 -3.98 24.50
#